data_31fb5785f9eecc9f15db928f878ebdea
#
_entry.id   31fb5785f9eecc9f15db928f878ebdea
#
_cell.length_a   1.000
_cell.length_b   1.000
_cell.length_c   1.000
_cell.angle_alpha   90.00
_cell.angle_beta   90.00
_cell.angle_gamma   90.00
#
_symmetry.space_group_name_H-M   'P 1'
#
loop_
_entity.id
_entity.type
_entity.pdbx_description
1 polymer ?
#
loop_
_entity_poly.entity_id
_entity_poly.type
_entity_poly.pdbx_seq_one_letter_code
_entity_poly.pdbx_strand_id
1 'polypeptide(L)'
;FGLLANVVWTSAGPCAVEGFEFIRGALRAKYGHITVYGVDKFPRMVDYVIPSGVRIADADRVRLGAHLASGTTIMHEGFVNFNAGTLGASMVEGRISAGVVVGDGSDVGGGASIMGTLSGGGKEVISVGEKCLLGANSGLGISLGDNCVIEAGTYITAASKVKLPDGEIVKAATLSGASNLLFRRNSISGGLEVVMRTGTWGGLNSILHAN
;
A
#
# COMPACT_ATOMS: atom_id res chain seq x y z
N PHE A 1 -15.21 1.99 11.92
CA PHE A 1 -15.39 0.54 11.64
C PHE A 1 -16.45 -0.12 12.50
N GLY A 2 -16.70 0.32 13.74
CA GLY A 2 -17.68 -0.27 14.64
C GLY A 2 -19.13 -0.28 14.15
N LEU A 3 -19.48 0.57 13.20
CA LEU A 3 -20.82 0.65 12.60
C LEU A 3 -21.03 -0.34 11.43
N LEU A 4 -19.95 -0.91 10.87
CA LEU A 4 -20.02 -1.82 9.74
C LEU A 4 -20.07 -3.27 10.25
N ALA A 5 -21.15 -3.99 9.93
CA ALA A 5 -21.25 -5.41 10.17
C ALA A 5 -20.46 -6.22 9.12
N ASN A 6 -20.07 -7.44 9.46
CA ASN A 6 -19.63 -8.42 8.46
C ASN A 6 -20.84 -8.83 7.60
N VAL A 7 -20.59 -9.03 6.32
CA VAL A 7 -21.57 -9.41 5.30
C VAL A 7 -21.06 -10.67 4.59
N VAL A 8 -21.93 -11.61 4.30
CA VAL A 8 -21.63 -12.73 3.41
C VAL A 8 -21.85 -12.25 1.98
N TRP A 9 -20.76 -12.03 1.26
CA TRP A 9 -20.77 -11.58 -0.13
C TRP A 9 -20.92 -12.78 -1.05
N THR A 10 -22.01 -12.82 -1.83
CA THR A 10 -22.34 -13.97 -2.68
C THR A 10 -22.60 -13.56 -4.12
N SER A 11 -22.59 -14.55 -5.03
CA SER A 11 -23.01 -14.35 -6.42
C SER A 11 -24.49 -13.96 -6.59
N ALA A 12 -25.30 -14.11 -5.54
CA ALA A 12 -26.69 -13.67 -5.50
C ALA A 12 -26.88 -12.34 -4.76
N GLY A 13 -25.79 -11.69 -4.32
CA GLY A 13 -25.79 -10.43 -3.58
C GLY A 13 -25.36 -10.59 -2.12
N PRO A 14 -25.40 -9.50 -1.34
CA PRO A 14 -25.01 -9.49 0.07
C PRO A 14 -26.07 -10.19 0.93
N CYS A 15 -25.61 -10.95 1.93
CA CYS A 15 -26.47 -11.64 2.90
C CYS A 15 -25.99 -11.37 4.34
N ALA A 16 -26.90 -11.42 5.29
CA ALA A 16 -26.57 -11.42 6.70
C ALA A 16 -25.74 -12.68 7.05
N VAL A 17 -24.81 -12.53 7.99
CA VAL A 17 -24.05 -13.69 8.50
C VAL A 17 -24.95 -14.59 9.33
N GLU A 18 -25.76 -13.97 10.19
CA GLU A 18 -26.71 -14.72 11.02
C GLU A 18 -27.79 -15.39 10.15
N GLY A 19 -27.97 -16.66 10.34
CA GLY A 19 -28.95 -17.45 9.61
C GLY A 19 -28.61 -17.77 8.16
N PHE A 20 -27.39 -17.45 7.69
CA PHE A 20 -27.00 -17.64 6.29
C PHE A 20 -27.18 -19.07 5.79
N GLU A 21 -26.88 -20.08 6.60
CA GLU A 21 -27.00 -21.49 6.19
C GLU A 21 -28.46 -21.89 5.87
N PHE A 22 -29.44 -21.30 6.53
CA PHE A 22 -30.87 -21.50 6.17
C PHE A 22 -31.20 -20.84 4.82
N ILE A 23 -30.64 -19.62 4.58
CA ILE A 23 -30.89 -18.86 3.35
C ILE A 23 -30.15 -19.48 2.17
N ARG A 24 -28.98 -20.06 2.37
CA ARG A 24 -28.17 -20.68 1.31
C ARG A 24 -28.94 -21.71 0.50
N GLY A 25 -29.75 -22.56 1.18
CA GLY A 25 -30.58 -23.55 0.51
C GLY A 25 -31.66 -22.92 -0.38
N ALA A 26 -32.35 -21.89 0.11
CA ALA A 26 -33.35 -21.15 -0.64
C ALA A 26 -32.74 -20.41 -1.84
N LEU A 27 -31.57 -19.78 -1.67
CA LEU A 27 -30.84 -19.12 -2.75
C LEU A 27 -30.44 -20.11 -3.84
N ARG A 28 -29.95 -21.31 -3.47
CA ARG A 28 -29.62 -22.37 -4.42
C ARG A 28 -30.85 -22.88 -5.18
N ALA A 29 -31.97 -23.02 -4.50
CA ALA A 29 -33.24 -23.42 -5.14
C ALA A 29 -33.71 -22.37 -6.17
N LYS A 30 -33.50 -21.09 -5.87
CA LYS A 30 -33.93 -19.96 -6.73
C LYS A 30 -32.97 -19.67 -7.89
N TYR A 31 -31.67 -19.65 -7.60
CA TYR A 31 -30.63 -19.16 -8.53
C TYR A 31 -29.68 -20.23 -9.04
N GLY A 32 -29.80 -21.48 -8.57
CA GLY A 32 -28.86 -22.55 -8.88
C GLY A 32 -27.60 -22.47 -8.02
N HIS A 33 -26.42 -22.57 -8.62
CA HIS A 33 -25.17 -22.51 -7.89
C HIS A 33 -24.94 -21.14 -7.27
N ILE A 34 -24.59 -21.12 -5.99
CA ILE A 34 -24.22 -19.90 -5.25
C ILE A 34 -22.77 -20.00 -4.80
N THR A 35 -21.96 -19.03 -5.24
CA THR A 35 -20.60 -18.84 -4.76
C THR A 35 -20.59 -17.83 -3.62
N VAL A 36 -19.90 -18.16 -2.53
CA VAL A 36 -19.57 -17.22 -1.46
C VAL A 36 -18.17 -16.69 -1.72
N TYR A 37 -18.06 -15.40 -1.97
CA TYR A 37 -16.79 -14.73 -2.24
C TYR A 37 -16.02 -14.39 -0.98
N GLY A 38 -16.71 -14.16 0.14
CA GLY A 38 -16.08 -13.85 1.42
C GLY A 38 -17.08 -13.46 2.49
N VAL A 39 -16.57 -13.34 3.70
CA VAL A 39 -17.31 -12.81 4.87
C VAL A 39 -16.46 -11.67 5.41
N ASP A 40 -16.84 -10.44 5.09
CA ASP A 40 -16.05 -9.25 5.44
C ASP A 40 -16.96 -8.01 5.47
N LYS A 41 -16.42 -6.93 6.00
CA LYS A 41 -17.08 -5.62 5.99
C LYS A 41 -17.09 -4.99 4.59
N PHE A 42 -16.14 -5.34 3.75
CA PHE A 42 -15.96 -4.79 2.40
C PHE A 42 -16.01 -5.88 1.34
N PRO A 43 -16.79 -5.70 0.27
CA PRO A 43 -16.76 -6.60 -0.88
C PRO A 43 -15.53 -6.32 -1.77
N ARG A 44 -15.33 -7.19 -2.75
CA ARG A 44 -14.39 -6.96 -3.85
C ARG A 44 -14.86 -5.79 -4.70
N MET A 45 -13.93 -4.93 -5.11
CA MET A 45 -14.26 -3.76 -5.95
C MET A 45 -14.99 -4.17 -7.23
N VAL A 46 -14.46 -5.16 -7.93
CA VAL A 46 -14.93 -5.52 -9.28
C VAL A 46 -16.34 -6.12 -9.33
N ASP A 47 -16.90 -6.52 -8.20
CA ASP A 47 -18.30 -6.96 -8.13
C ASP A 47 -19.27 -5.79 -8.24
N TYR A 48 -18.80 -4.55 -8.08
CA TYR A 48 -19.63 -3.33 -8.06
C TYR A 48 -19.12 -2.25 -9.00
N VAL A 49 -17.81 -2.12 -9.17
CA VAL A 49 -17.17 -1.07 -9.97
C VAL A 49 -16.02 -1.66 -10.78
N ILE A 50 -16.03 -1.41 -12.08
CA ILE A 50 -14.92 -1.73 -12.97
C ILE A 50 -14.21 -0.42 -13.33
N PRO A 51 -13.02 -0.13 -12.77
CA PRO A 51 -12.28 1.07 -13.08
C PRO A 51 -11.73 1.01 -14.53
N SER A 52 -11.75 2.14 -15.23
CA SER A 52 -11.23 2.23 -16.59
C SER A 52 -9.71 2.30 -16.63
N GLY A 53 -9.09 1.62 -17.62
CA GLY A 53 -7.63 1.67 -17.84
C GLY A 53 -6.82 0.97 -16.75
N VAL A 54 -7.42 0.09 -15.98
CA VAL A 54 -6.80 -0.64 -14.85
C VAL A 54 -6.80 -2.13 -15.13
N ARG A 55 -5.74 -2.81 -14.71
CA ARG A 55 -5.67 -4.28 -14.69
C ARG A 55 -5.67 -4.78 -13.25
N ILE A 56 -6.58 -5.69 -12.92
CA ILE A 56 -6.69 -6.36 -11.62
C ILE A 56 -6.62 -7.87 -11.89
N ALA A 57 -5.51 -8.52 -11.51
CA ALA A 57 -5.27 -9.92 -11.82
C ALA A 57 -6.13 -10.86 -10.96
N ASP A 58 -6.44 -10.45 -9.73
CA ASP A 58 -7.29 -11.21 -8.80
C ASP A 58 -8.28 -10.26 -8.13
N ALA A 59 -9.57 -10.56 -8.27
CA ALA A 59 -10.66 -9.75 -7.72
C ALA A 59 -10.58 -9.55 -6.20
N ASP A 60 -10.11 -10.55 -5.45
CA ASP A 60 -10.00 -10.50 -3.99
C ASP A 60 -8.93 -9.54 -3.48
N ARG A 61 -8.08 -9.03 -4.37
CA ARG A 61 -6.95 -8.16 -4.02
C ARG A 61 -7.30 -6.69 -3.93
N VAL A 62 -8.51 -6.29 -4.31
CA VAL A 62 -8.92 -4.89 -4.23
C VAL A 62 -10.26 -4.77 -3.53
N ARG A 63 -10.27 -4.11 -2.38
CA ARG A 63 -11.50 -3.82 -1.64
C ARG A 63 -12.28 -2.67 -2.29
N LEU A 64 -13.60 -2.76 -2.28
CA LEU A 64 -14.46 -1.64 -2.65
C LEU A 64 -14.14 -0.43 -1.75
N GLY A 65 -14.06 0.75 -2.35
CA GLY A 65 -13.61 1.99 -1.69
C GLY A 65 -12.14 2.32 -1.93
N ALA A 66 -11.38 1.45 -2.64
CA ALA A 66 -10.08 1.82 -3.20
C ALA A 66 -10.25 2.75 -4.42
N HIS A 67 -9.25 3.59 -4.69
CA HIS A 67 -9.13 4.39 -5.90
C HIS A 67 -7.96 3.89 -6.74
N LEU A 68 -8.24 3.50 -7.98
CA LEU A 68 -7.20 3.06 -8.93
C LEU A 68 -7.25 3.95 -10.16
N ALA A 69 -6.22 4.76 -10.35
CA ALA A 69 -6.09 5.60 -11.54
C ALA A 69 -5.76 4.76 -12.78
N SER A 70 -6.09 5.28 -13.95
CA SER A 70 -5.73 4.67 -15.24
C SER A 70 -4.22 4.42 -15.33
N GLY A 71 -3.83 3.28 -15.88
CA GLY A 71 -2.43 2.82 -15.93
C GLY A 71 -2.02 1.95 -14.74
N THR A 72 -2.85 1.83 -13.70
CA THR A 72 -2.56 0.95 -12.56
C THR A 72 -2.72 -0.52 -12.93
N THR A 73 -1.76 -1.33 -12.52
CA THR A 73 -1.82 -2.79 -12.57
C THR A 73 -1.69 -3.37 -11.17
N ILE A 74 -2.73 -4.06 -10.70
CA ILE A 74 -2.66 -4.87 -9.49
C ILE A 74 -2.33 -6.29 -9.91
N MET A 75 -1.12 -6.74 -9.57
CA MET A 75 -0.65 -8.10 -9.82
C MET A 75 -1.36 -9.08 -8.90
N HIS A 76 -1.26 -10.38 -9.19
CA HIS A 76 -1.97 -11.42 -8.45
C HIS A 76 -1.72 -11.36 -6.93
N GLU A 77 -0.50 -11.06 -6.49
CA GLU A 77 -0.14 -10.96 -5.07
C GLU A 77 -0.24 -9.52 -4.51
N GLY A 78 -0.57 -8.54 -5.35
CA GLY A 78 -0.81 -7.17 -4.92
C GLY A 78 -2.07 -7.06 -4.07
N PHE A 79 -2.14 -6.04 -3.21
CA PHE A 79 -3.34 -5.77 -2.41
C PHE A 79 -3.55 -4.27 -2.21
N VAL A 80 -4.78 -3.80 -2.46
CA VAL A 80 -5.17 -2.41 -2.19
C VAL A 80 -6.38 -2.40 -1.26
N ASN A 81 -6.21 -1.77 -0.11
CA ASN A 81 -7.25 -1.67 0.90
C ASN A 81 -8.28 -0.58 0.54
N PHE A 82 -9.44 -0.57 1.24
CA PHE A 82 -10.40 0.52 1.11
C PHE A 82 -9.76 1.86 1.51
N ASN A 83 -10.26 2.96 0.95
CA ASN A 83 -9.76 4.32 1.18
C ASN A 83 -8.25 4.48 0.92
N ALA A 84 -7.68 3.61 0.10
CA ALA A 84 -6.30 3.62 -0.37
C ALA A 84 -6.28 3.67 -1.90
N GLY A 85 -5.12 3.90 -2.51
CA GLY A 85 -5.05 3.80 -3.95
C GLY A 85 -3.84 4.42 -4.61
N THR A 86 -3.94 4.51 -5.93
CA THR A 86 -2.92 5.02 -6.84
C THR A 86 -3.43 6.25 -7.57
N LEU A 87 -2.57 7.23 -7.85
CA LEU A 87 -2.93 8.47 -8.55
C LEU A 87 -2.51 8.49 -10.02
N GLY A 88 -1.90 7.43 -10.51
CA GLY A 88 -1.47 7.29 -11.91
C GLY A 88 -1.00 5.89 -12.21
N ALA A 89 -0.12 5.74 -13.21
CA ALA A 89 0.48 4.46 -13.57
C ALA A 89 1.26 3.89 -12.38
N SER A 90 0.98 2.64 -12.02
CA SER A 90 1.64 1.96 -10.90
C SER A 90 1.55 0.46 -11.08
N MET A 91 2.64 -0.26 -10.82
CA MET A 91 2.61 -1.70 -10.69
C MET A 91 2.60 -2.07 -9.21
N VAL A 92 1.54 -2.73 -8.77
CA VAL A 92 1.32 -3.09 -7.37
C VAL A 92 1.38 -4.60 -7.21
N GLU A 93 2.50 -5.07 -6.66
CA GLU A 93 2.72 -6.48 -6.29
C GLU A 93 2.80 -6.67 -4.77
N GLY A 94 2.84 -5.58 -4.03
CA GLY A 94 2.84 -5.53 -2.57
C GLY A 94 1.51 -5.02 -2.01
N ARG A 95 1.52 -4.61 -0.73
CA ARG A 95 0.32 -4.18 0.01
C ARG A 95 0.28 -2.68 0.19
N ILE A 96 -0.85 -2.09 -0.21
CA ILE A 96 -1.21 -0.69 0.08
C ILE A 96 -2.26 -0.70 1.19
N SER A 97 -1.88 -0.27 2.38
CA SER A 97 -2.76 -0.24 3.56
C SER A 97 -3.84 0.84 3.44
N ALA A 98 -4.88 0.72 4.25
CA ALA A 98 -5.99 1.67 4.28
C ALA A 98 -5.51 3.12 4.46
N GLY A 99 -6.04 4.03 3.64
CA GLY A 99 -5.72 5.45 3.66
C GLY A 99 -4.46 5.84 2.89
N VAL A 100 -3.60 4.89 2.53
CA VAL A 100 -2.34 5.18 1.84
C VAL A 100 -2.58 5.54 0.38
N VAL A 101 -1.91 6.60 -0.07
CA VAL A 101 -1.92 7.05 -1.46
C VAL A 101 -0.53 6.87 -2.06
N VAL A 102 -0.48 6.33 -3.29
CA VAL A 102 0.74 6.11 -4.07
C VAL A 102 0.69 7.00 -5.32
N GLY A 103 1.70 7.85 -5.49
CA GLY A 103 1.83 8.79 -6.60
C GLY A 103 2.09 8.12 -7.95
N ASP A 104 1.93 8.90 -9.02
CA ASP A 104 2.11 8.44 -10.40
C ASP A 104 3.54 7.93 -10.67
N GLY A 105 3.65 6.86 -11.45
CA GLY A 105 4.93 6.26 -11.82
C GLY A 105 5.64 5.55 -10.66
N SER A 106 4.94 5.28 -9.56
CA SER A 106 5.50 4.60 -8.39
C SER A 106 5.07 3.14 -8.32
N ASP A 107 6.03 2.25 -8.06
CA ASP A 107 5.82 0.82 -8.02
C ASP A 107 5.97 0.24 -6.61
N VAL A 108 5.11 -0.70 -6.25
CA VAL A 108 5.13 -1.43 -4.99
C VAL A 108 5.51 -2.87 -5.28
N GLY A 109 6.77 -3.20 -5.05
CA GLY A 109 7.37 -4.51 -5.39
C GLY A 109 6.74 -5.69 -4.65
N GLY A 110 6.98 -6.89 -5.15
CA GLY A 110 6.42 -8.14 -4.63
C GLY A 110 6.67 -8.31 -3.14
N GLY A 111 5.60 -8.48 -2.36
CA GLY A 111 5.67 -8.62 -0.91
C GLY A 111 6.04 -7.35 -0.12
N ALA A 112 6.27 -6.22 -0.79
CA ALA A 112 6.48 -4.95 -0.11
C ALA A 112 5.22 -4.56 0.69
N SER A 113 5.41 -3.88 1.83
CA SER A 113 4.32 -3.54 2.73
C SER A 113 4.41 -2.09 3.18
N ILE A 114 3.35 -1.33 2.93
CA ILE A 114 3.23 0.05 3.39
C ILE A 114 2.34 0.07 4.64
N MET A 115 2.82 0.62 5.74
CA MET A 115 2.01 0.84 6.94
C MET A 115 0.97 1.93 6.67
N GLY A 116 -0.21 1.84 7.29
CA GLY A 116 -1.27 2.83 7.10
C GLY A 116 -0.96 4.20 7.73
N THR A 117 -0.24 4.19 8.84
CA THR A 117 0.17 5.40 9.56
C THR A 117 1.64 5.32 9.95
N LEU A 118 2.22 6.49 10.25
CA LEU A 118 3.59 6.59 10.76
C LEU A 118 3.80 5.58 11.89
N SER A 119 4.80 4.71 11.74
CA SER A 119 5.06 3.64 12.70
C SER A 119 5.41 4.19 14.09
N GLY A 120 5.04 3.45 15.13
CA GLY A 120 5.26 3.89 16.51
C GLY A 120 4.09 4.69 17.12
N GLY A 121 2.88 4.57 16.57
CA GLY A 121 1.65 5.16 17.12
C GLY A 121 1.33 6.56 16.61
N GLY A 122 1.95 6.98 15.50
CA GLY A 122 1.62 8.23 14.80
C GLY A 122 0.21 8.19 14.21
N LYS A 123 -0.42 9.36 14.11
CA LYS A 123 -1.74 9.53 13.44
C LYS A 123 -1.61 9.96 11.98
N GLU A 124 -0.41 10.33 11.55
CA GLU A 124 -0.11 10.75 10.19
C GLU A 124 -0.26 9.55 9.26
N VAL A 125 -1.08 9.71 8.22
CA VAL A 125 -1.25 8.71 7.18
C VAL A 125 -0.03 8.75 6.26
N ILE A 126 0.52 7.57 5.96
CA ILE A 126 1.66 7.44 5.06
C ILE A 126 1.23 7.68 3.62
N SER A 127 2.07 8.40 2.88
CA SER A 127 1.97 8.56 1.43
C SER A 127 3.28 8.22 0.75
N VAL A 128 3.19 7.85 -0.51
CA VAL A 128 4.33 7.63 -1.41
C VAL A 128 4.19 8.60 -2.56
N GLY A 129 5.21 9.42 -2.79
CA GLY A 129 5.26 10.39 -3.87
C GLY A 129 5.32 9.75 -5.25
N GLU A 130 5.67 10.54 -6.26
CA GLU A 130 5.79 10.10 -7.66
C GLU A 130 7.15 9.42 -7.93
N LYS A 131 7.18 8.53 -8.93
CA LYS A 131 8.41 7.87 -9.43
C LYS A 131 9.22 7.17 -8.34
N CYS A 132 8.54 6.63 -7.35
CA CYS A 132 9.13 5.85 -6.27
C CYS A 132 9.15 4.36 -6.60
N LEU A 133 10.08 3.63 -5.97
CA LEU A 133 10.13 2.18 -6.02
C LEU A 133 10.28 1.60 -4.62
N LEU A 134 9.34 0.80 -4.21
CA LEU A 134 9.48 -0.08 -3.05
C LEU A 134 9.95 -1.44 -3.56
N GLY A 135 11.21 -1.77 -3.29
CA GLY A 135 11.79 -3.06 -3.69
C GLY A 135 11.07 -4.24 -3.06
N ALA A 136 11.22 -5.42 -3.67
CA ALA A 136 10.57 -6.64 -3.20
C ALA A 136 10.86 -6.92 -1.71
N ASN A 137 9.82 -7.32 -0.96
CA ASN A 137 9.89 -7.60 0.48
C ASN A 137 10.39 -6.43 1.33
N SER A 138 10.32 -5.19 0.83
CA SER A 138 10.60 -4.00 1.62
C SER A 138 9.43 -3.63 2.52
N GLY A 139 9.68 -2.79 3.52
CA GLY A 139 8.64 -2.26 4.41
C GLY A 139 8.81 -0.77 4.63
N LEU A 140 7.69 -0.05 4.62
CA LEU A 140 7.64 1.40 4.73
C LEU A 140 6.74 1.83 5.89
N GLY A 141 7.31 2.53 6.86
CA GLY A 141 6.63 3.08 8.04
C GLY A 141 6.82 4.58 8.21
N ILE A 142 7.21 5.29 7.14
CA ILE A 142 7.30 6.76 7.01
C ILE A 142 6.73 7.15 5.65
N SER A 143 6.38 8.41 5.42
CA SER A 143 6.06 8.90 4.08
C SER A 143 7.31 9.06 3.22
N LEU A 144 7.16 8.89 1.90
CA LEU A 144 8.19 9.22 0.91
C LEU A 144 7.72 10.39 0.05
N GLY A 145 8.61 11.33 -0.19
CA GLY A 145 8.46 12.29 -1.27
C GLY A 145 8.74 11.62 -2.62
N ASP A 146 8.93 12.44 -3.66
CA ASP A 146 9.13 11.95 -5.01
C ASP A 146 10.50 11.32 -5.23
N ASN A 147 10.59 10.45 -6.25
CA ASN A 147 11.84 9.88 -6.71
C ASN A 147 12.62 9.15 -5.61
N CYS A 148 11.93 8.45 -4.71
CA CYS A 148 12.53 7.65 -3.65
C CYS A 148 12.58 6.17 -3.99
N VAL A 149 13.55 5.47 -3.42
CA VAL A 149 13.69 4.01 -3.53
C VAL A 149 13.91 3.42 -2.14
N ILE A 150 13.19 2.34 -1.84
CA ILE A 150 13.53 1.43 -0.75
C ILE A 150 14.12 0.17 -1.40
N GLU A 151 15.36 -0.16 -1.05
CA GLU A 151 16.02 -1.38 -1.53
C GLU A 151 15.26 -2.64 -1.12
N ALA A 152 15.27 -3.66 -1.96
CA ALA A 152 14.63 -4.95 -1.66
C ALA A 152 15.09 -5.51 -0.30
N GLY A 153 14.14 -6.06 0.47
CA GLY A 153 14.41 -6.62 1.80
C GLY A 153 14.71 -5.59 2.90
N THR A 154 14.67 -4.29 2.59
CA THR A 154 14.94 -3.23 3.56
C THR A 154 13.63 -2.77 4.21
N TYR A 155 13.60 -2.75 5.55
CA TYR A 155 12.43 -2.32 6.31
C TYR A 155 12.74 -1.02 7.06
N ILE A 156 12.00 0.06 6.75
CA ILE A 156 12.17 1.39 7.36
C ILE A 156 10.96 1.71 8.22
N THR A 157 11.18 1.84 9.51
CA THR A 157 10.17 2.34 10.46
C THR A 157 10.56 3.74 10.94
N ALA A 158 9.63 4.48 11.52
CA ALA A 158 9.89 5.83 12.06
C ALA A 158 11.07 5.86 13.07
N ALA A 159 11.23 4.80 13.85
CA ALA A 159 12.28 4.67 14.87
C ALA A 159 13.62 4.12 14.30
N SER A 160 13.65 3.62 13.07
CA SER A 160 14.88 3.09 12.46
C SER A 160 15.98 4.14 12.49
N LYS A 161 17.18 3.73 12.90
CA LYS A 161 18.39 4.56 12.83
C LYS A 161 18.98 4.44 11.44
N VAL A 162 19.11 5.56 10.77
CA VAL A 162 19.61 5.66 9.39
C VAL A 162 20.83 6.56 9.36
N LYS A 163 21.91 6.09 8.73
CA LYS A 163 23.12 6.87 8.50
C LYS A 163 22.94 7.76 7.27
N LEU A 164 23.17 9.05 7.43
CA LEU A 164 23.12 10.05 6.37
C LEU A 164 24.44 10.06 5.56
N PRO A 165 24.47 10.68 4.36
CA PRO A 165 25.67 10.78 3.54
C PRO A 165 26.86 11.50 4.21
N ASP A 166 26.59 12.42 5.12
CA ASP A 166 27.61 13.14 5.92
C ASP A 166 28.08 12.34 7.15
N GLY A 167 27.50 11.16 7.38
CA GLY A 167 27.85 10.28 8.48
C GLY A 167 27.00 10.46 9.75
N GLU A 168 26.12 11.47 9.81
CA GLU A 168 25.19 11.62 10.92
C GLU A 168 24.21 10.44 10.99
N ILE A 169 23.77 10.07 12.20
CA ILE A 169 22.77 9.02 12.42
C ILE A 169 21.51 9.65 12.99
N VAL A 170 20.44 9.56 12.22
CA VAL A 170 19.12 10.11 12.60
C VAL A 170 18.05 9.02 12.69
N LYS A 171 16.88 9.36 13.25
CA LYS A 171 15.68 8.52 13.12
C LYS A 171 15.09 8.73 11.72
N ALA A 172 14.62 7.66 11.07
CA ALA A 172 13.99 7.76 9.76
C ALA A 172 12.76 8.67 9.75
N ALA A 173 12.09 8.85 10.88
CA ALA A 173 10.99 9.82 11.01
C ALA A 173 11.38 11.24 10.59
N THR A 174 12.65 11.65 10.77
CA THR A 174 13.11 12.99 10.34
C THR A 174 13.25 13.12 8.82
N LEU A 175 13.17 12.00 8.10
CA LEU A 175 13.22 11.96 6.63
C LEU A 175 11.84 11.72 6.02
N SER A 176 10.78 11.68 6.83
CA SER A 176 9.42 11.48 6.33
C SER A 176 9.02 12.58 5.35
N GLY A 177 8.56 12.18 4.16
CA GLY A 177 8.19 13.11 3.08
C GLY A 177 9.35 13.67 2.24
N ALA A 178 10.60 13.38 2.60
CA ALA A 178 11.75 13.82 1.81
C ALA A 178 11.82 13.10 0.45
N SER A 179 12.29 13.82 -0.58
CA SER A 179 12.41 13.32 -1.95
C SER A 179 13.85 12.95 -2.32
N ASN A 180 14.02 12.22 -3.44
CA ASN A 180 15.32 11.87 -4.04
C ASN A 180 16.22 11.00 -3.16
N LEU A 181 15.64 10.15 -2.32
CA LEU A 181 16.36 9.31 -1.38
C LEU A 181 16.33 7.84 -1.79
N LEU A 182 17.48 7.17 -1.65
CA LEU A 182 17.58 5.71 -1.66
C LEU A 182 17.89 5.22 -0.25
N PHE A 183 16.95 4.52 0.35
CA PHE A 183 17.15 3.79 1.61
C PHE A 183 17.65 2.39 1.31
N ARG A 184 18.77 2.02 1.89
CA ARG A 184 19.37 0.71 1.68
C ARG A 184 20.01 0.14 2.93
N ARG A 185 20.32 -1.13 2.90
CA ARG A 185 21.15 -1.78 3.90
C ARG A 185 22.58 -1.90 3.39
N ASN A 186 23.52 -1.40 4.17
CA ASN A 186 24.95 -1.60 3.88
C ASN A 186 25.28 -3.10 4.01
N SER A 187 25.73 -3.72 2.93
CA SER A 187 25.96 -5.17 2.88
C SER A 187 27.14 -5.67 3.74
N ILE A 188 28.03 -4.76 4.17
CA ILE A 188 29.18 -5.08 5.02
C ILE A 188 28.80 -4.95 6.49
N SER A 189 28.23 -3.82 6.88
CA SER A 189 27.90 -3.51 8.28
C SER A 189 26.53 -3.97 8.71
N GLY A 190 25.62 -4.25 7.77
CA GLY A 190 24.19 -4.50 8.01
C GLY A 190 23.39 -3.26 8.43
N GLY A 191 24.05 -2.11 8.60
CA GLY A 191 23.40 -0.87 9.00
C GLY A 191 22.52 -0.27 7.92
N LEU A 192 21.44 0.42 8.34
CA LEU A 192 20.61 1.18 7.42
C LEU A 192 21.30 2.50 7.08
N GLU A 193 21.29 2.85 5.80
CA GLU A 193 21.83 4.11 5.31
C GLU A 193 20.91 4.70 4.24
N VAL A 194 20.98 6.01 4.09
CA VAL A 194 20.33 6.73 3.00
C VAL A 194 21.40 7.39 2.15
N VAL A 195 21.23 7.33 0.83
CA VAL A 195 22.04 8.04 -0.13
C VAL A 195 21.15 8.86 -1.08
N MET A 196 21.73 9.90 -1.68
CA MET A 196 21.01 10.66 -2.70
C MET A 196 20.85 9.81 -3.95
N ARG A 197 19.64 9.77 -4.48
CA ARG A 197 19.34 9.13 -5.75
C ARG A 197 19.69 10.06 -6.92
N THR A 198 19.45 11.38 -6.72
CA THR A 198 19.82 12.43 -7.68
C THR A 198 20.32 13.66 -6.92
N GLY A 199 21.23 14.41 -7.53
CA GLY A 199 21.81 15.60 -6.91
C GLY A 199 22.90 15.29 -5.87
N THR A 200 23.23 16.28 -5.07
CA THR A 200 24.22 16.19 -3.99
C THR A 200 23.55 16.39 -2.63
N TRP A 201 24.11 15.77 -1.60
CA TRP A 201 23.65 15.95 -0.23
C TRP A 201 23.93 17.37 0.26
N GLY A 202 22.90 18.17 0.48
CA GLY A 202 22.98 19.54 1.00
C GLY A 202 22.74 19.66 2.51
N GLY A 203 22.65 18.51 3.20
CA GLY A 203 22.28 18.45 4.61
C GLY A 203 20.75 18.20 4.83
N LEU A 204 20.39 17.78 6.02
CA LEU A 204 19.01 17.40 6.38
C LEU A 204 18.02 18.55 6.14
N ASN A 205 18.38 19.78 6.55
CA ASN A 205 17.49 20.94 6.42
C ASN A 205 17.16 21.25 4.94
N SER A 206 18.13 21.12 4.02
CA SER A 206 17.90 21.41 2.61
C SER A 206 16.96 20.38 1.95
N ILE A 207 17.00 19.13 2.39
CA ILE A 207 16.12 18.05 1.92
C ILE A 207 14.68 18.27 2.38
N LEU A 208 14.49 18.71 3.62
CA LEU A 208 13.14 18.92 4.21
C LEU A 208 12.46 20.19 3.70
N HIS A 209 13.21 21.15 3.18
CA HIS A 209 12.69 22.44 2.68
C HIS A 209 12.71 22.54 1.14
N ALA A 210 13.03 21.48 0.42
CA ALA A 210 13.08 21.45 -1.05
C ALA A 210 11.70 21.23 -1.72
N ASN A 211 10.61 21.73 -1.11
CA ASN A 211 9.26 21.74 -1.70
C ASN A 211 9.02 23.04 -2.45
#